data_fd23605291aad84b00ce1171195396e3
#
_entry.id   fd23605291aad84b00ce1171195396e3
#
_cell.length_a   1.000
_cell.length_b   1.000
_cell.length_c   1.000
_cell.angle_alpha   90.00
_cell.angle_beta   90.00
_cell.angle_gamma   90.00
#
_symmetry.space_group_name_H-M   'P 1'
#
loop_
_entity.id
_entity.type
_entity.pdbx_description
1 polymer ?
#
loop_
_entity_poly.entity_id
_entity_poly.type
_entity_poly.pdbx_seq_one_letter_code
_entity_poly.pdbx_strand_id
1 'polypeptide(L)'
;MNLEITPEVLASQLEIGQTEAILKQITVNINNTKGFDSFSKHIISLNDKLKHMNAYIGLSNQEPCFKIKCEETETDAIKKEFLEEVTHWSEKYHVELKQINNKNVFYIIGKN
;
A
#
# COMPACT_ATOMS: atom_id res chain seq x y z
N MET A 1 -5.43 -23.30 5.84
CA MET A 1 -4.85 -22.53 6.96
C MET A 1 -4.88 -21.05 6.61
N ASN A 2 -5.56 -20.26 7.42
CA ASN A 2 -5.60 -18.82 7.22
C ASN A 2 -4.38 -18.19 7.91
N LEU A 3 -3.52 -17.58 7.09
CA LEU A 3 -2.40 -16.80 7.62
C LEU A 3 -2.93 -15.43 8.01
N GLU A 4 -2.89 -15.15 9.29
CA GLU A 4 -3.29 -13.86 9.78
C GLU A 4 -2.19 -12.82 9.50
N ILE A 5 -2.57 -11.70 8.90
CA ILE A 5 -1.64 -10.60 8.63
C ILE A 5 -1.61 -9.69 9.85
N THR A 6 -0.61 -9.91 10.70
CA THR A 6 -0.39 -9.07 11.90
C THR A 6 0.42 -7.83 11.53
N PRO A 7 0.43 -6.79 12.39
CA PRO A 7 1.30 -5.63 12.15
C PRO A 7 2.76 -6.00 11.94
N GLU A 8 3.27 -6.96 12.69
CA GLU A 8 4.65 -7.42 12.58
C GLU A 8 4.93 -8.08 11.23
N VAL A 9 4.02 -8.93 10.78
CA VAL A 9 4.13 -9.58 9.47
C VAL A 9 4.08 -8.54 8.36
N LEU A 10 3.15 -7.61 8.46
CA LEU A 10 3.01 -6.56 7.45
C LEU A 10 4.26 -5.68 7.39
N ALA A 11 4.80 -5.27 8.55
CA ALA A 11 6.02 -4.48 8.60
C ALA A 11 7.19 -5.21 7.95
N SER A 12 7.32 -6.51 8.22
CA SER A 12 8.37 -7.34 7.63
C SER A 12 8.23 -7.43 6.12
N GLN A 13 7.02 -7.70 5.64
CA GLN A 13 6.77 -7.88 4.20
C GLN A 13 6.92 -6.58 3.41
N LEU A 14 6.56 -5.45 4.01
CA LEU A 14 6.71 -4.14 3.37
C LEU A 14 8.11 -3.55 3.59
N GLU A 15 8.97 -4.27 4.31
CA GLU A 15 10.34 -3.83 4.60
C GLU A 15 10.37 -2.51 5.37
N ILE A 16 9.40 -2.32 6.24
CA ILE A 16 9.33 -1.19 7.16
C ILE A 16 9.91 -1.65 8.49
N GLY A 17 10.58 -0.76 9.22
CA GLY A 17 11.13 -1.11 10.53
C GLY A 17 10.04 -1.59 11.50
N GLN A 18 10.43 -2.39 12.49
CA GLN A 18 9.51 -2.96 13.46
C GLN A 18 9.65 -2.30 14.84
N THR A 19 9.80 -0.99 14.86
CA THR A 19 9.79 -0.25 16.12
C THR A 19 8.38 -0.23 16.71
N GLU A 20 8.29 -0.02 18.01
CA GLU A 20 6.99 0.07 18.67
C GLU A 20 6.11 1.14 18.04
N ALA A 21 6.69 2.29 17.71
CA ALA A 21 5.96 3.39 17.08
C ALA A 21 5.40 2.99 15.71
N ILE A 22 6.19 2.29 14.90
CA ILE A 22 5.78 1.84 13.57
C ILE A 22 4.67 0.78 13.68
N LEU A 23 4.82 -0.19 14.56
CA LEU A 23 3.81 -1.22 14.76
C LEU A 23 2.48 -0.63 15.24
N LYS A 24 2.55 0.37 16.10
CA LYS A 24 1.36 1.08 16.57
C LYS A 24 0.68 1.83 15.42
N GLN A 25 1.47 2.48 14.58
CA GLN A 25 0.95 3.20 13.41
C GLN A 25 0.28 2.24 12.42
N ILE A 26 0.89 1.09 12.19
CA ILE A 26 0.32 0.06 11.31
C ILE A 26 -1.05 -0.39 11.87
N THR A 27 -1.13 -0.62 13.16
CA THR A 27 -2.39 -1.02 13.79
C THR A 27 -3.48 0.04 13.58
N VAL A 28 -3.14 1.31 13.76
CA VAL A 28 -4.08 2.42 13.51
C VAL A 28 -4.52 2.41 12.04
N ASN A 29 -3.59 2.25 11.11
CA ASN A 29 -3.89 2.22 9.68
C ASN A 29 -4.82 1.05 9.32
N ILE A 30 -4.58 -0.13 9.88
CA ILE A 30 -5.42 -1.31 9.66
C ILE A 30 -6.85 -1.02 10.13
N ASN A 31 -7.00 -0.42 11.31
CA ASN A 31 -8.30 -0.12 11.88
C ASN A 31 -9.06 0.95 11.08
N ASN A 32 -8.34 1.83 10.40
CA ASN A 32 -8.93 2.87 9.57
C ASN A 32 -9.17 2.45 8.12
N THR A 33 -8.71 1.27 7.74
CA THR A 33 -8.85 0.76 6.37
C THR A 33 -10.02 -0.21 6.32
N LYS A 34 -11.13 0.25 5.79
CA LYS A 34 -12.37 -0.55 5.72
C LYS A 34 -12.12 -1.85 4.94
N GLY A 35 -12.49 -2.97 5.56
CA GLY A 35 -12.38 -4.28 4.91
C GLY A 35 -10.95 -4.76 4.71
N PHE A 36 -10.00 -4.26 5.48
CA PHE A 36 -8.58 -4.58 5.34
C PHE A 36 -8.32 -6.08 5.23
N ASP A 37 -8.94 -6.89 6.09
CA ASP A 37 -8.71 -8.34 6.12
C ASP A 37 -9.05 -9.02 4.80
N SER A 38 -9.98 -8.46 4.04
CA SER A 38 -10.43 -9.07 2.78
C SER A 38 -9.40 -8.91 1.66
N PHE A 39 -8.48 -7.94 1.77
CA PHE A 39 -7.47 -7.72 0.72
C PHE A 39 -6.03 -7.58 1.23
N SER A 40 -5.79 -7.85 2.51
CA SER A 40 -4.46 -7.68 3.12
C SER A 40 -3.36 -8.46 2.40
N LYS A 41 -3.65 -9.68 1.97
CA LYS A 41 -2.70 -10.50 1.21
C LYS A 41 -2.34 -9.86 -0.12
N HIS A 42 -3.29 -9.17 -0.72
CA HIS A 42 -3.10 -8.53 -2.02
C HIS A 42 -2.26 -7.26 -1.91
N ILE A 43 -2.23 -6.63 -0.75
CA ILE A 43 -1.31 -5.51 -0.48
C ILE A 43 0.13 -5.99 -0.57
N ILE A 44 0.44 -7.12 0.06
CA ILE A 44 1.79 -7.70 0.04
C ILE A 44 2.18 -8.07 -1.39
N SER A 45 1.27 -8.72 -2.13
CA SER A 45 1.50 -9.09 -3.52
C SER A 45 1.74 -7.89 -4.41
N LEU A 46 0.99 -6.81 -4.21
CA LEU A 46 1.18 -5.58 -4.96
C LEU A 46 2.56 -4.98 -4.67
N ASN A 47 2.94 -4.93 -3.41
CA ASN A 47 4.25 -4.39 -3.03
C ASN A 47 5.39 -5.14 -3.72
N ASP A 48 5.28 -6.47 -3.82
CA ASP A 48 6.28 -7.27 -4.52
C ASP A 48 6.36 -6.92 -6.00
N LYS A 49 5.24 -6.68 -6.63
CA LYS A 49 5.21 -6.28 -8.04
C LYS A 49 5.78 -4.88 -8.27
N LEU A 50 5.62 -4.00 -7.30
CA LEU A 50 6.06 -2.60 -7.42
C LEU A 50 7.58 -2.44 -7.25
N LYS A 51 8.26 -3.41 -6.67
CA LYS A 51 9.70 -3.29 -6.39
C LYS A 51 10.53 -2.99 -7.62
N HIS A 52 10.23 -3.63 -8.75
CA HIS A 52 10.99 -3.40 -9.99
C HIS A 52 10.66 -2.06 -10.66
N MET A 53 9.64 -1.37 -10.18
CA MET A 53 9.24 -0.06 -10.68
C MET A 53 9.73 1.07 -9.78
N ASN A 54 10.61 0.76 -8.83
CA ASN A 54 11.06 1.70 -7.81
C ASN A 54 9.88 2.34 -7.07
N ALA A 55 8.90 1.51 -6.76
CA ALA A 55 7.69 1.89 -6.06
C ALA A 55 7.48 0.98 -4.86
N TYR A 56 6.66 1.41 -3.92
CA TYR A 56 6.47 0.67 -2.67
C TYR A 56 5.16 1.05 -1.99
N ILE A 57 4.78 0.22 -1.02
CA ILE A 57 3.67 0.52 -0.12
C ILE A 57 4.27 0.82 1.25
N GLY A 58 3.88 1.92 1.84
CA GLY A 58 4.39 2.36 3.13
C GLY A 58 3.33 3.05 3.95
N LEU A 59 3.76 3.76 4.98
CA LEU A 59 2.87 4.51 5.88
C LEU A 59 2.85 5.98 5.49
N SER A 60 1.66 6.58 5.51
CA SER A 60 1.54 8.02 5.32
C SER A 60 1.94 8.74 6.59
N ASN A 61 2.63 9.88 6.45
CA ASN A 61 2.99 10.73 7.58
C ASN A 61 1.90 11.74 7.92
N GLN A 62 0.90 11.88 7.07
CA GLN A 62 -0.14 12.89 7.21
C GLN A 62 -1.50 12.33 7.58
N GLU A 63 -1.81 11.13 7.11
CA GLU A 63 -3.09 10.48 7.32
C GLU A 63 -2.89 9.07 7.88
N PRO A 64 -3.83 8.56 8.69
CA PRO A 64 -3.71 7.21 9.24
C PRO A 64 -4.06 6.14 8.23
N CYS A 65 -3.30 6.07 7.13
CA CYS A 65 -3.54 5.12 6.05
C CYS A 65 -2.23 4.67 5.40
N PHE A 66 -2.31 3.55 4.68
CA PHE A 66 -1.19 3.08 3.87
C PHE A 66 -1.14 3.89 2.58
N LYS A 67 0.06 4.09 2.06
CA LYS A 67 0.25 4.79 0.78
C LYS A 67 0.97 3.90 -0.21
N ILE A 68 0.63 4.07 -1.48
CA ILE A 68 1.30 3.44 -2.61
C ILE A 68 2.03 4.57 -3.33
N LYS A 69 3.35 4.47 -3.48
CA LYS A 69 4.15 5.56 -4.05
C LYS A 69 5.16 5.05 -5.05
N CYS A 70 5.28 5.76 -6.17
CA CYS A 70 6.37 5.59 -7.13
C CYS A 70 7.31 6.78 -7.01
N GLU A 71 8.62 6.53 -7.07
CA GLU A 71 9.62 7.59 -6.97
C GLU A 71 9.48 8.57 -8.12
N GLU A 72 9.58 9.86 -7.81
CA GLU A 72 9.43 10.93 -8.81
C GLU A 72 10.55 10.96 -9.85
N THR A 73 11.70 10.39 -9.49
CA THR A 73 12.87 10.33 -10.35
C THR A 73 12.77 9.27 -11.45
N GLU A 74 11.74 8.41 -11.40
CA GLU A 74 11.55 7.37 -12.39
C GLU A 74 11.16 7.94 -13.76
N THR A 75 11.40 7.14 -14.81
CA THR A 75 11.02 7.52 -16.19
C THR A 75 9.51 7.56 -16.35
N ASP A 76 9.05 8.28 -17.38
CA ASP A 76 7.62 8.36 -17.69
C ASP A 76 7.05 6.99 -18.03
N ALA A 77 7.84 6.12 -18.68
CA ALA A 77 7.42 4.77 -19.01
C ALA A 77 7.13 3.94 -17.74
N ILE A 78 8.02 4.02 -16.75
CA ILE A 78 7.85 3.32 -15.48
C ILE A 78 6.66 3.90 -14.69
N LYS A 79 6.51 5.21 -14.68
CA LYS A 79 5.37 5.85 -14.00
C LYS A 79 4.04 5.43 -14.61
N LYS A 80 3.99 5.30 -15.93
CA LYS A 80 2.79 4.83 -16.62
C LYS A 80 2.48 3.38 -16.26
N GLU A 81 3.50 2.52 -16.25
CA GLU A 81 3.36 1.13 -15.84
C GLU A 81 2.86 1.02 -14.40
N PHE A 82 3.40 1.87 -13.51
CA PHE A 82 2.96 1.94 -12.12
C PHE A 82 1.48 2.29 -12.02
N LEU A 83 1.03 3.32 -12.73
CA LEU A 83 -0.38 3.73 -12.72
C LEU A 83 -1.29 2.63 -13.24
N GLU A 84 -0.91 1.95 -14.31
CA GLU A 84 -1.69 0.85 -14.87
C GLU A 84 -1.79 -0.32 -13.88
N GLU A 85 -0.68 -0.67 -13.23
CA GLU A 85 -0.67 -1.76 -12.26
C GLU A 85 -1.52 -1.45 -11.03
N VAL A 86 -1.40 -0.23 -10.50
CA VAL A 86 -2.16 0.19 -9.32
C VAL A 86 -3.65 0.26 -9.64
N THR A 87 -4.01 0.82 -10.79
CA THR A 87 -5.41 0.91 -11.22
C THR A 87 -6.02 -0.47 -11.41
N HIS A 88 -5.30 -1.36 -12.09
CA HIS A 88 -5.74 -2.73 -12.30
C HIS A 88 -5.97 -3.45 -10.98
N TRP A 89 -5.02 -3.31 -10.05
CA TRP A 89 -5.11 -3.92 -8.72
C TRP A 89 -6.34 -3.40 -7.95
N SER A 90 -6.54 -2.09 -7.97
CA SER A 90 -7.68 -1.45 -7.31
C SER A 90 -9.01 -1.97 -7.84
N GLU A 91 -9.14 -2.07 -9.15
CA GLU A 91 -10.36 -2.56 -9.79
C GLU A 91 -10.59 -4.05 -9.52
N LYS A 92 -9.52 -4.84 -9.60
CA LYS A 92 -9.60 -6.29 -9.41
C LYS A 92 -10.08 -6.67 -8.01
N TYR A 93 -9.59 -5.97 -7.00
CA TYR A 93 -9.90 -6.30 -5.60
C TYR A 93 -10.92 -5.36 -4.97
N HIS A 94 -11.49 -4.45 -5.75
CA HIS A 94 -12.52 -3.51 -5.28
C HIS A 94 -12.02 -2.68 -4.09
N VAL A 95 -10.83 -2.12 -4.22
CA VAL A 95 -10.22 -1.28 -3.20
C VAL A 95 -10.27 0.17 -3.65
N GLU A 96 -10.83 1.03 -2.80
CA GLU A 96 -10.86 2.46 -3.09
C GLU A 96 -9.50 3.10 -2.79
N LEU A 97 -9.00 3.88 -3.75
CA LEU A 97 -7.76 4.62 -3.63
C LEU A 97 -8.02 6.11 -3.81
N LYS A 98 -7.21 6.94 -3.15
CA LYS A 98 -7.27 8.39 -3.31
C LYS A 98 -5.92 8.88 -3.81
N GLN A 99 -5.88 9.41 -5.04
CA GLN A 99 -4.66 10.00 -5.59
C GLN A 99 -4.38 11.35 -4.92
N ILE A 100 -3.12 11.59 -4.59
CA ILE A 100 -2.70 12.79 -3.86
C ILE A 100 -2.05 13.78 -4.83
N ASN A 101 -2.65 14.98 -4.94
CA ASN A 101 -2.11 16.11 -5.70
C ASN A 101 -1.65 15.77 -7.13
N ASN A 102 -2.37 14.88 -7.81
CA ASN A 102 -2.03 14.41 -9.16
C ASN A 102 -0.62 13.82 -9.27
N LYS A 103 -0.06 13.39 -8.14
CA LYS A 103 1.25 12.74 -8.10
C LYS A 103 1.07 11.22 -8.18
N ASN A 104 2.18 10.51 -8.32
CA ASN A 104 2.17 9.04 -8.33
C ASN A 104 2.17 8.51 -6.90
N VAL A 105 1.22 9.00 -6.11
CA VAL A 105 1.00 8.63 -4.70
C VAL A 105 -0.49 8.42 -4.50
N PHE A 106 -0.85 7.29 -3.91
CA PHE A 106 -2.24 6.95 -3.62
C PHE A 106 -2.37 6.53 -2.15
N TYR A 107 -3.43 6.98 -1.51
CA TYR A 107 -3.80 6.46 -0.19
C TYR A 107 -4.77 5.30 -0.37
N ILE A 108 -4.59 4.23 0.40
CA ILE A 108 -5.52 3.10 0.43
C ILE A 108 -6.63 3.45 1.42
N ILE A 109 -7.83 3.68 0.89
CA ILE A 109 -8.98 4.07 1.71
C ILE A 109 -9.64 2.84 2.30
N GLY A 110 -9.87 1.83 1.50
CA GLY A 110 -10.48 0.59 1.97
C GLY A 110 -11.29 -0.11 0.90
N LYS A 111 -12.00 -1.14 1.31
CA LYS A 111 -12.85 -1.93 0.42
C LYS A 111 -14.06 -1.12 -0.04
N ASN A 112 -14.34 -1.15 -1.32
CA ASN A 112 -15.55 -0.54 -1.88
C ASN A 112 -16.81 -1.27 -1.43
#